data_138040395a7979ac5a9ac25638498abf
#
_entry.id   138040395a7979ac5a9ac25638498abf
#
_cell.length_a   1.000
_cell.length_b   1.000
_cell.length_c   1.000
_cell.angle_alpha   90.00
_cell.angle_beta   90.00
_cell.angle_gamma   90.00
#
_symmetry.space_group_name_H-M   'P 1'
#
loop_
_entity.id
_entity.type
_entity.pdbx_description
1 polymer ?
#
loop_
_entity_poly.entity_id
_entity_poly.type
_entity_poly.pdbx_seq_one_letter_code
_entity_poly.pdbx_strand_id
1 'polypeptide(L)'
;MGLFGFGRARKLQDLKVSDLKKERLTQEVKQDQLIVRIRHAQEQHDGLLESASEPGVTDGEVDTAAYKMGQVNKTKDRAEKDLQEIITRMTVIDSTLDIIDKKQELEKRGIWKKINEIPEEELEAQLQDLAVDRKESEINLDRIVEVFDVD
;
A
#
# COMPACT_ATOMS: atom_id res chain seq x y z
N MET A 1 17.22 -2.84 4.72
CA MET A 1 15.92 -3.43 5.11
C MET A 1 14.98 -3.44 3.93
N GLY A 2 14.27 -4.51 3.71
CA GLY A 2 13.36 -4.62 2.59
C GLY A 2 12.09 -3.78 2.77
N LEU A 3 11.40 -3.51 1.68
CA LEU A 3 10.19 -2.68 1.64
C LEU A 3 9.12 -3.15 2.60
N PHE A 4 8.99 -4.45 2.79
CA PHE A 4 7.95 -5.06 3.63
C PHE A 4 8.49 -5.65 4.93
N GLY A 5 9.69 -5.28 5.32
CA GLY A 5 10.30 -5.83 6.51
C GLY A 5 10.88 -7.24 6.31
N PHE A 6 11.02 -7.68 5.10
CA PHE A 6 11.62 -8.98 4.79
C PHE A 6 13.13 -9.00 4.98
N GLY A 7 13.68 -7.93 5.39
CA GLY A 7 15.07 -7.82 5.76
C GLY A 7 16.02 -8.04 4.60
N ARG A 8 16.34 -9.27 4.34
CA ARG A 8 17.41 -9.63 3.43
C ARG A 8 16.98 -10.34 2.16
N ALA A 9 15.71 -10.27 1.80
CA ALA A 9 15.29 -10.79 0.52
C ALA A 9 15.91 -9.95 -0.59
N ARG A 10 16.79 -10.52 -1.36
CA ARG A 10 17.57 -9.80 -2.38
C ARG A 10 17.13 -10.13 -3.78
N LYS A 11 16.62 -11.34 -3.98
CA LYS A 11 16.16 -11.82 -5.27
C LYS A 11 14.73 -12.29 -5.15
N LEU A 12 14.05 -12.28 -6.27
CA LEU A 12 12.66 -12.74 -6.31
C LEU A 12 12.50 -14.15 -5.74
N GLN A 13 13.41 -15.06 -6.06
CA GLN A 13 13.35 -16.44 -5.57
C GLN A 13 13.56 -16.55 -4.07
N ASP A 14 14.12 -15.54 -3.42
CA ASP A 14 14.33 -15.52 -1.98
C ASP A 14 13.07 -15.11 -1.22
N LEU A 15 12.07 -14.58 -1.92
CA LEU A 15 10.80 -14.18 -1.34
C LEU A 15 9.89 -15.39 -1.22
N LYS A 16 9.38 -15.60 -0.04
CA LYS A 16 8.43 -16.67 0.21
C LYS A 16 7.01 -16.16 0.00
N VAL A 17 6.24 -16.87 -0.79
CA VAL A 17 4.84 -16.54 -1.03
C VAL A 17 4.06 -16.43 0.28
N SER A 18 4.34 -17.33 1.22
CA SER A 18 3.68 -17.29 2.53
C SER A 18 3.98 -16.01 3.31
N ASP A 19 5.21 -15.50 3.23
CA ASP A 19 5.59 -14.25 3.91
C ASP A 19 4.91 -13.05 3.26
N LEU A 20 4.84 -13.02 1.94
CA LEU A 20 4.14 -11.97 1.21
C LEU A 20 2.65 -11.96 1.54
N LYS A 21 2.03 -13.11 1.61
CA LYS A 21 0.61 -13.22 1.99
C LYS A 21 0.35 -12.78 3.41
N LYS A 22 1.25 -13.10 4.33
CA LYS A 22 1.16 -12.63 5.71
C LYS A 22 1.28 -11.12 5.80
N GLU A 23 2.24 -10.56 5.08
CA GLU A 23 2.42 -9.11 5.06
C GLU A 23 1.21 -8.42 4.45
N ARG A 24 0.64 -8.99 3.37
CA ARG A 24 -0.57 -8.47 2.78
C ARG A 24 -1.72 -8.44 3.78
N LEU A 25 -1.88 -9.51 4.54
CA LEU A 25 -2.91 -9.59 5.57
C LEU A 25 -2.69 -8.52 6.65
N THR A 26 -1.45 -8.32 7.07
CA THR A 26 -1.08 -7.27 8.03
C THR A 26 -1.47 -5.90 7.51
N GLN A 27 -1.16 -5.60 6.25
CA GLN A 27 -1.53 -4.33 5.63
C GLN A 27 -3.05 -4.17 5.52
N GLU A 28 -3.75 -5.25 5.22
CA GLU A 28 -5.22 -5.25 5.13
C GLU A 28 -5.87 -4.89 6.47
N VAL A 29 -5.37 -5.46 7.56
CA VAL A 29 -5.84 -5.11 8.91
C VAL A 29 -5.61 -3.63 9.21
N LYS A 30 -4.42 -3.12 8.87
CA LYS A 30 -4.11 -1.69 9.04
C LYS A 30 -5.02 -0.81 8.19
N GLN A 31 -5.31 -1.23 6.96
CA GLN A 31 -6.23 -0.54 6.07
C GLN A 31 -7.61 -0.41 6.72
N ASP A 32 -8.14 -1.51 7.24
CA ASP A 32 -9.44 -1.51 7.88
C ASP A 32 -9.49 -0.59 9.09
N GLN A 33 -8.43 -0.60 9.90
CA GLN A 33 -8.32 0.29 11.06
C GLN A 33 -8.30 1.76 10.65
N LEU A 34 -7.59 2.09 9.58
CA LEU A 34 -7.52 3.46 9.08
C LEU A 34 -8.85 3.92 8.50
N ILE A 35 -9.55 3.05 7.79
CA ILE A 35 -10.88 3.35 7.26
C ILE A 35 -11.85 3.69 8.38
N VAL A 36 -11.83 2.92 9.47
CA VAL A 36 -12.65 3.18 10.64
C VAL A 36 -12.27 4.52 11.28
N ARG A 37 -11.00 4.80 11.38
CA ARG A 37 -10.51 6.07 11.95
C ARG A 37 -10.94 7.27 11.13
N ILE A 38 -10.84 7.16 9.81
CA ILE A 38 -11.29 8.22 8.90
C ILE A 38 -12.78 8.47 9.03
N ARG A 39 -13.56 7.39 9.07
CA ARG A 39 -15.02 7.49 9.25
C ARG A 39 -15.39 8.15 10.57
N HIS A 40 -14.73 7.73 11.64
CA HIS A 40 -14.94 8.30 12.96
C HIS A 40 -14.62 9.80 13.01
N ALA A 41 -13.49 10.20 12.40
CA ALA A 41 -13.11 11.60 12.29
C ALA A 41 -14.15 12.40 11.52
N GLN A 42 -14.66 11.85 10.42
CA GLN A 42 -15.69 12.51 9.63
C GLN A 42 -16.98 12.69 10.43
N GLU A 43 -17.38 11.67 11.19
CA GLU A 43 -18.56 11.76 12.04
C GLU A 43 -18.38 12.81 13.15
N GLN A 44 -17.21 12.89 13.74
CA GLN A 44 -16.89 13.92 14.74
C GLN A 44 -16.95 15.32 14.14
N HIS A 45 -16.40 15.48 12.95
CA HIS A 45 -16.43 16.76 12.24
C HIS A 45 -17.87 17.20 11.98
N ASP A 46 -18.69 16.30 11.46
CA ASP A 46 -20.08 16.57 11.14
C ASP A 46 -20.90 16.90 12.39
N GLY A 47 -20.65 16.18 13.48
CA GLY A 47 -21.29 16.45 14.77
C GLY A 47 -20.92 17.83 15.32
N LEU A 48 -19.66 18.23 15.21
CA LEU A 48 -19.21 19.56 15.63
C LEU A 48 -19.84 20.66 14.77
N LEU A 49 -19.92 20.44 13.47
CA LEU A 49 -20.55 21.40 12.55
C LEU A 49 -22.03 21.57 12.86
N GLU A 50 -22.73 20.46 13.09
CA GLU A 50 -24.15 20.49 13.45
C GLU A 50 -24.39 21.23 14.75
N SER A 51 -23.59 20.95 15.79
CA SER A 51 -23.70 21.61 17.09
C SER A 51 -23.42 23.12 16.97
N ALA A 52 -22.45 23.52 16.15
CA ALA A 52 -22.10 24.93 15.96
C ALA A 52 -23.15 25.69 15.14
N SER A 53 -24.01 24.98 14.42
CA SER A 53 -25.05 25.55 13.57
C SER A 53 -26.40 25.65 14.27
N GLU A 54 -26.52 25.19 15.52
CA GLU A 54 -27.77 25.24 16.24
C GLU A 54 -28.14 26.66 16.67
N PRO A 55 -29.44 26.99 16.76
CA PRO A 55 -29.89 28.28 17.26
C PRO A 55 -29.46 28.49 18.70
N GLY A 56 -29.04 29.69 19.02
CA GLY A 56 -28.66 30.06 20.39
C GLY A 56 -27.23 29.72 20.79
N VAL A 57 -26.43 29.22 19.86
CA VAL A 57 -25.01 28.95 20.07
C VAL A 57 -24.26 30.28 20.18
N THR A 58 -23.39 30.39 21.20
CA THR A 58 -22.57 31.60 21.40
C THR A 58 -21.38 31.63 20.47
N ASP A 59 -20.80 32.81 20.25
CA ASP A 59 -19.60 32.95 19.42
C ASP A 59 -18.43 32.15 19.98
N GLY A 60 -18.30 32.08 21.32
CA GLY A 60 -17.26 31.27 21.94
C GLY A 60 -17.43 29.78 21.69
N GLU A 61 -18.68 29.31 21.65
CA GLU A 61 -18.97 27.92 21.31
C GLU A 61 -18.66 27.60 19.85
N VAL A 62 -18.97 28.54 18.95
CA VAL A 62 -18.62 28.41 17.51
C VAL A 62 -17.10 28.36 17.34
N ASP A 63 -16.37 29.24 18.00
CA ASP A 63 -14.91 29.27 17.93
C ASP A 63 -14.29 27.97 18.46
N THR A 64 -14.82 27.46 19.57
CA THR A 64 -14.36 26.21 20.14
C THR A 64 -14.62 25.03 19.19
N ALA A 65 -15.81 24.99 18.58
CA ALA A 65 -16.14 23.96 17.59
C ALA A 65 -15.22 24.02 16.37
N ALA A 66 -14.96 25.23 15.87
CA ALA A 66 -14.05 25.43 14.74
C ALA A 66 -12.63 24.93 15.05
N TYR A 67 -12.13 25.20 16.25
CA TYR A 67 -10.84 24.71 16.70
C TYR A 67 -10.80 23.17 16.72
N LYS A 68 -11.80 22.55 17.31
CA LYS A 68 -11.91 21.09 17.38
C LYS A 68 -12.04 20.47 16.00
N MET A 69 -12.79 21.09 15.11
CA MET A 69 -12.92 20.64 13.72
C MET A 69 -11.57 20.65 13.01
N GLY A 70 -10.76 21.69 13.24
CA GLY A 70 -9.40 21.76 12.71
C GLY A 70 -8.52 20.61 13.21
N GLN A 71 -8.64 20.25 14.47
CA GLN A 71 -7.90 19.12 15.06
C GLN A 71 -8.36 17.78 14.44
N VAL A 72 -9.66 17.61 14.30
CA VAL A 72 -10.23 16.40 13.69
C VAL A 72 -9.79 16.28 12.23
N ASN A 73 -9.78 17.37 11.47
CA ASN A 73 -9.33 17.37 10.08
C ASN A 73 -7.85 16.98 9.96
N LYS A 74 -7.00 17.43 10.87
CA LYS A 74 -5.59 17.02 10.88
C LYS A 74 -5.44 15.52 11.10
N THR A 75 -6.23 14.96 12.01
CA THR A 75 -6.24 13.53 12.28
C THR A 75 -6.71 12.75 11.04
N LYS A 76 -7.77 13.23 10.39
CA LYS A 76 -8.30 12.64 9.17
C LYS A 76 -7.28 12.66 8.04
N ASP A 77 -6.65 13.81 7.81
CA ASP A 77 -5.66 13.96 6.74
C ASP A 77 -4.48 13.02 6.94
N ARG A 78 -4.02 12.89 8.17
CA ARG A 78 -2.93 11.98 8.51
C ARG A 78 -3.32 10.53 8.25
N ALA A 79 -4.54 10.15 8.65
CA ALA A 79 -5.05 8.80 8.44
C ALA A 79 -5.22 8.49 6.94
N GLU A 80 -5.69 9.46 6.15
CA GLU A 80 -5.81 9.30 4.71
C GLU A 80 -4.44 9.12 4.03
N LYS A 81 -3.44 9.84 4.49
CA LYS A 81 -2.08 9.72 4.00
C LYS A 81 -1.50 8.34 4.30
N ASP A 82 -1.68 7.87 5.52
CA ASP A 82 -1.25 6.54 5.94
C ASP A 82 -1.98 5.46 5.13
N LEU A 83 -3.27 5.66 4.84
CA LEU A 83 -4.05 4.74 4.02
C LEU A 83 -3.50 4.62 2.61
N GLN A 84 -3.14 5.75 1.99
CA GLN A 84 -2.54 5.73 0.65
C GLN A 84 -1.22 4.96 0.63
N GLU A 85 -0.42 5.12 1.65
CA GLU A 85 0.82 4.37 1.77
C GLU A 85 0.57 2.86 1.88
N ILE A 86 -0.44 2.46 2.64
CA ILE A 86 -0.82 1.05 2.79
C ILE A 86 -1.33 0.48 1.48
N ILE A 87 -2.17 1.22 0.76
CA ILE A 87 -2.67 0.79 -0.56
C ILE A 87 -1.50 0.58 -1.52
N THR A 88 -0.53 1.48 -1.52
CA THR A 88 0.67 1.33 -2.34
C THR A 88 1.43 0.05 -1.99
N ARG A 89 1.62 -0.22 -0.71
CA ARG A 89 2.29 -1.45 -0.26
C ARG A 89 1.55 -2.70 -0.71
N MET A 90 0.23 -2.71 -0.57
CA MET A 90 -0.59 -3.85 -1.00
C MET A 90 -0.49 -4.07 -2.50
N THR A 91 -0.48 -2.99 -3.27
CA THR A 91 -0.32 -3.05 -4.73
C THR A 91 1.02 -3.68 -5.12
N VAL A 92 2.09 -3.29 -4.44
CA VAL A 92 3.42 -3.86 -4.69
C VAL A 92 3.46 -5.34 -4.32
N ILE A 93 2.87 -5.72 -3.20
CA ILE A 93 2.78 -7.13 -2.78
C ILE A 93 2.03 -7.95 -3.83
N ASP A 94 0.88 -7.48 -4.28
CA ASP A 94 0.06 -8.18 -5.27
C ASP A 94 0.81 -8.33 -6.60
N SER A 95 1.51 -7.30 -7.03
CA SER A 95 2.32 -7.35 -8.25
C SER A 95 3.45 -8.36 -8.13
N THR A 96 4.10 -8.40 -6.98
CA THR A 96 5.17 -9.35 -6.71
C THR A 96 4.66 -10.79 -6.71
N LEU A 97 3.51 -11.04 -6.09
CA LEU A 97 2.88 -12.36 -6.10
C LEU A 97 2.54 -12.81 -7.53
N ASP A 98 2.03 -11.91 -8.35
CA ASP A 98 1.73 -12.19 -9.75
C ASP A 98 2.97 -12.57 -10.55
N ILE A 99 4.07 -11.89 -10.31
CA ILE A 99 5.34 -12.18 -10.99
C ILE A 99 5.86 -13.55 -10.57
N ILE A 100 5.81 -13.87 -9.28
CA ILE A 100 6.22 -15.17 -8.77
C ILE A 100 5.37 -16.27 -9.40
N ASP A 101 4.06 -16.07 -9.47
CA ASP A 101 3.14 -17.02 -10.06
C ASP A 101 3.45 -17.29 -11.54
N LYS A 102 3.69 -16.21 -12.29
CA LYS A 102 4.07 -16.32 -13.71
C LYS A 102 5.40 -17.05 -13.90
N LYS A 103 6.36 -16.77 -13.03
CA LYS A 103 7.64 -17.47 -13.06
C LYS A 103 7.46 -18.95 -12.85
N GLN A 104 6.67 -19.34 -11.86
CA GLN A 104 6.37 -20.73 -11.57
C GLN A 104 5.64 -21.42 -12.74
N GLU A 105 4.72 -20.70 -13.38
CA GLU A 105 4.01 -21.22 -14.54
C GLU A 105 4.97 -21.50 -15.70
N LEU A 106 5.90 -20.60 -15.97
CA LEU A 106 6.90 -20.77 -16.99
C LEU A 106 7.82 -21.96 -16.69
N GLU A 107 8.20 -22.15 -15.43
CA GLU A 107 8.99 -23.29 -14.99
C GLU A 107 8.25 -24.61 -15.27
N LYS A 108 6.97 -24.67 -14.96
CA LYS A 108 6.13 -25.86 -15.18
C LYS A 108 6.02 -26.21 -16.66
N ARG A 109 6.04 -25.22 -17.54
CA ARG A 109 5.95 -25.42 -18.97
C ARG A 109 7.28 -25.83 -19.62
N GLY A 110 8.35 -25.93 -18.82
CA GLY A 110 9.67 -26.27 -19.32
C GLY A 110 10.37 -25.17 -20.11
N ILE A 111 9.77 -23.97 -20.13
CA ILE A 111 10.33 -22.82 -20.85
C ILE A 111 11.42 -22.15 -20.01
N TRP A 112 11.41 -22.39 -18.72
CA TRP A 112 12.33 -21.73 -17.78
C TRP A 112 13.80 -21.97 -18.10
N LYS A 113 14.14 -23.15 -18.62
CA LYS A 113 15.53 -23.43 -19.01
C LYS A 113 16.04 -22.45 -20.06
N LYS A 114 15.17 -22.07 -20.99
CA LYS A 114 15.52 -21.09 -22.02
C LYS A 114 15.61 -19.69 -21.42
N ILE A 115 14.76 -19.40 -20.46
CA ILE A 115 14.73 -18.09 -19.80
C ILE A 115 15.98 -17.89 -18.93
N ASN A 116 16.50 -18.96 -18.34
CA ASN A 116 17.73 -18.88 -17.55
C ASN A 116 18.95 -18.48 -18.37
N GLU A 117 18.88 -18.59 -19.68
CA GLU A 117 19.94 -18.12 -20.57
C GLU A 117 19.88 -16.61 -20.80
N ILE A 118 18.76 -15.99 -20.43
CA ILE A 118 18.58 -14.54 -20.55
C ILE A 118 19.30 -13.87 -19.36
N PRO A 119 20.04 -12.79 -19.61
CA PRO A 119 20.65 -12.04 -18.52
C PRO A 119 19.63 -11.64 -17.48
N GLU A 120 19.99 -11.77 -16.21
CA GLU A 120 19.10 -11.49 -15.09
C GLU A 120 18.47 -10.09 -15.16
N GLU A 121 19.26 -9.10 -15.55
CA GLU A 121 18.79 -7.73 -15.71
C GLU A 121 17.68 -7.60 -16.75
N GLU A 122 17.81 -8.28 -17.87
CA GLU A 122 16.82 -8.28 -18.93
C GLU A 122 15.53 -8.97 -18.48
N LEU A 123 15.66 -10.09 -17.78
CA LEU A 123 14.53 -10.81 -17.23
C LEU A 123 13.77 -9.96 -16.21
N GLU A 124 14.49 -9.31 -15.31
CA GLU A 124 13.89 -8.43 -14.31
C GLU A 124 13.13 -7.27 -14.97
N ALA A 125 13.71 -6.68 -16.01
CA ALA A 125 13.05 -5.59 -16.74
C ALA A 125 11.74 -6.05 -17.35
N GLN A 126 11.71 -7.25 -17.97
CA GLN A 126 10.50 -7.81 -18.56
C GLN A 126 9.44 -8.09 -17.51
N LEU A 127 9.83 -8.61 -16.35
CA LEU A 127 8.90 -8.88 -15.26
C LEU A 127 8.34 -7.60 -14.67
N GLN A 128 9.16 -6.55 -14.57
CA GLN A 128 8.72 -5.23 -14.10
C GLN A 128 7.70 -4.63 -15.06
N ASP A 129 7.94 -4.72 -16.36
CA ASP A 129 7.01 -4.22 -17.38
C ASP A 129 5.65 -4.91 -17.27
N LEU A 130 5.63 -6.22 -17.05
CA LEU A 130 4.39 -6.95 -16.83
C LEU A 130 3.64 -6.47 -15.60
N ALA A 131 4.35 -6.19 -14.52
CA ALA A 131 3.75 -5.70 -13.30
C ALA A 131 3.15 -4.31 -13.49
N VAL A 132 3.87 -3.42 -14.19
CA VAL A 132 3.41 -2.06 -14.47
C VAL A 132 2.15 -2.07 -15.34
N ASP A 133 2.14 -2.88 -16.40
CA ASP A 133 1.00 -2.97 -17.30
C ASP A 133 -0.27 -3.39 -16.56
N ARG A 134 -0.14 -4.19 -15.51
CA ARG A 134 -1.29 -4.64 -14.74
C ARG A 134 -1.83 -3.60 -13.78
N LYS A 135 -0.97 -2.74 -13.25
CA LYS A 135 -1.29 -1.94 -12.08
C LYS A 135 -1.43 -0.46 -12.36
N GLU A 136 -1.19 -0.05 -13.55
CA GLU A 136 -1.20 1.35 -13.87
C GLU A 136 -0.02 2.13 -13.27
N SER A 137 -0.03 3.41 -13.48
CA SER A 137 1.11 4.30 -13.24
C SER A 137 1.43 4.56 -11.77
N GLU A 138 0.55 4.16 -10.86
CA GLU A 138 0.75 4.46 -9.44
C GLU A 138 1.75 3.54 -8.76
N ILE A 139 2.15 2.47 -9.42
CA ILE A 139 3.16 1.60 -8.87
C ILE A 139 4.50 2.32 -8.88
N ASN A 140 5.11 2.37 -7.72
CA ASN A 140 6.46 2.87 -7.62
C ASN A 140 7.43 1.78 -8.09
N LEU A 141 7.98 1.97 -9.28
CA LEU A 141 8.90 1.01 -9.89
C LEU A 141 10.15 0.78 -9.03
N ASP A 142 10.62 1.82 -8.35
CA ASP A 142 11.77 1.69 -7.46
C ASP A 142 11.50 0.69 -6.35
N ARG A 143 10.28 0.63 -5.85
CA ARG A 143 9.90 -0.34 -4.82
C ARG A 143 9.84 -1.76 -5.36
N ILE A 144 9.42 -1.92 -6.60
CA ILE A 144 9.45 -3.23 -7.25
C ILE A 144 10.91 -3.67 -7.46
N VAL A 145 11.75 -2.74 -7.89
CA VAL A 145 13.18 -3.01 -8.05
C VAL A 145 13.82 -3.44 -6.75
N GLU A 146 13.47 -2.82 -5.62
CA GLU A 146 13.96 -3.23 -4.32
C GLU A 146 13.66 -4.69 -3.99
N VAL A 147 12.50 -5.18 -4.43
CA VAL A 147 12.11 -6.58 -4.21
C VAL A 147 12.96 -7.53 -5.08
N PHE A 148 13.26 -7.14 -6.31
CA PHE A 148 14.05 -7.94 -7.24
C PHE A 148 15.55 -7.74 -7.03
N ASP A 149 15.92 -6.56 -6.60
CA ASP A 149 17.32 -6.17 -6.55
C ASP A 149 18.10 -7.04 -5.57
N VAL A 150 19.23 -7.42 -6.03
CA VAL A 150 20.12 -8.26 -5.25
C VAL A 150 20.93 -7.43 -4.28
N ASP A 151 21.20 -6.23 -4.62
CA ASP A 151 22.02 -5.35 -3.79
C ASP A 151 21.77 -3.90 -4.13
#